data_3027a8ac79857685bf770cf94379dd71
#
_entry.id   3027a8ac79857685bf770cf94379dd71
#
_cell.length_a   1.000
_cell.length_b   1.000
_cell.length_c   1.000
_cell.angle_alpha   90.00
_cell.angle_beta   90.00
_cell.angle_gamma   90.00
#
_symmetry.space_group_name_H-M   'P 1'
#
loop_
_entity.id
_entity.type
_entity.pdbx_description
1 polymer ?
#
loop_
_entity_poly.entity_id
_entity_poly.type
_entity_poly.pdbx_seq_one_letter_code
_entity_poly.pdbx_strand_id
1 'polypeptide(L)'
;MPVYDLTAVAHALDIDIKQLDNLLSRNALPGVERKRRGIARRLTPEVAVVIRLARELSETLGVSVGSLLPVANAIDRGATNEVRLGEFVTLNVDRDSLRATTLARLDAAVEVIGTRRRGRPPGRERSSSQSAGGIP
;
A
#
# COMPACT_ATOMS: atom_id res chain seq x y z
N MET A 1 -17.24 -0.34 -2.78
CA MET A 1 -16.04 -0.21 -1.96
C MET A 1 -14.95 0.50 -2.75
N PRO A 2 -14.27 1.48 -2.17
CA PRO A 2 -13.21 2.17 -2.90
C PRO A 2 -12.04 1.24 -3.21
N VAL A 3 -11.41 1.50 -4.33
CA VAL A 3 -10.16 0.82 -4.70
C VAL A 3 -9.10 1.88 -4.98
N TYR A 4 -7.86 1.51 -4.77
CA TYR A 4 -6.73 2.41 -4.94
C TYR A 4 -5.75 1.78 -5.93
N ASP A 5 -5.13 2.61 -6.75
CA ASP A 5 -4.12 2.09 -7.66
C ASP A 5 -2.81 1.81 -6.90
N LEU A 6 -1.93 1.07 -7.55
CA LEU A 6 -0.67 0.65 -6.96
C LEU A 6 0.17 1.85 -6.50
N THR A 7 0.16 2.93 -7.28
CA THR A 7 0.93 4.15 -6.98
C THR A 7 0.46 4.79 -5.68
N ALA A 8 -0.86 4.89 -5.49
CA ALA A 8 -1.42 5.47 -4.27
C ALA A 8 -1.05 4.65 -3.03
N VAL A 9 -1.17 3.33 -3.13
CA VAL A 9 -0.82 2.44 -2.01
C VAL A 9 0.67 2.51 -1.69
N ALA A 10 1.53 2.48 -2.71
CA ALA A 10 2.97 2.59 -2.52
C ALA A 10 3.34 3.90 -1.81
N HIS A 11 2.73 5.00 -2.24
CA HIS A 11 2.96 6.31 -1.61
C HIS A 11 2.46 6.33 -0.16
N ALA A 12 1.26 5.82 0.08
CA ALA A 12 0.66 5.80 1.42
C ALA A 12 1.48 4.99 2.41
N LEU A 13 2.03 3.87 1.97
CA LEU A 13 2.79 2.96 2.82
C LEU A 13 4.29 3.25 2.81
N ASP A 14 4.73 4.23 2.04
CA ASP A 14 6.13 4.57 1.88
C ASP A 14 6.95 3.34 1.43
N ILE A 15 6.48 2.68 0.41
CA ILE A 15 7.13 1.53 -0.22
C ILE A 15 7.45 1.89 -1.66
N ASP A 16 8.60 1.45 -2.15
CA ASP A 16 8.93 1.56 -3.56
C ASP A 16 7.88 0.79 -4.39
N ILE A 17 7.37 1.42 -5.44
CA ILE A 17 6.29 0.84 -6.25
C ILE A 17 6.68 -0.49 -6.87
N LYS A 18 7.94 -0.63 -7.28
CA LYS A 18 8.44 -1.87 -7.87
C LYS A 18 8.51 -2.99 -6.83
N GLN A 19 8.94 -2.66 -5.61
CA GLN A 19 8.93 -3.62 -4.50
C GLN A 19 7.53 -4.08 -4.17
N LEU A 20 6.58 -3.16 -4.16
CA LEU A 20 5.17 -3.49 -3.89
C LEU A 20 4.61 -4.39 -4.99
N ASP A 21 4.87 -4.06 -6.25
CA ASP A 21 4.42 -4.87 -7.38
C ASP A 21 5.00 -6.29 -7.32
N ASN A 22 6.27 -6.42 -7.00
CA ASN A 22 6.93 -7.71 -6.85
C ASN A 22 6.33 -8.52 -5.69
N LEU A 23 6.06 -7.86 -4.57
CA LEU A 23 5.44 -8.51 -3.42
C LEU A 23 4.08 -9.10 -3.78
N LEU A 24 3.25 -8.34 -4.50
CA LEU A 24 1.92 -8.77 -4.92
C LEU A 24 1.98 -9.84 -6.01
N SER A 25 3.02 -9.83 -6.84
CA SER A 25 3.21 -10.85 -7.87
C SER A 25 3.56 -12.21 -7.28
N ARG A 26 4.25 -12.22 -6.15
CA ARG A 26 4.71 -13.46 -5.51
C ARG A 26 3.72 -14.01 -4.49
N ASN A 27 2.78 -13.18 -4.04
CA ASN A 27 1.88 -13.54 -2.94
C ASN A 27 0.45 -13.26 -3.35
N ALA A 28 -0.38 -14.27 -3.39
CA ALA A 28 -1.80 -14.11 -3.67
C ALA A 28 -2.51 -13.57 -2.44
N LEU A 29 -3.16 -12.42 -2.59
CA LEU A 29 -3.95 -11.81 -1.53
C LEU A 29 -5.34 -11.48 -2.04
N PRO A 30 -6.39 -11.69 -1.25
CA PRO A 30 -7.73 -11.25 -1.62
C PRO A 30 -7.76 -9.72 -1.72
N GLY A 31 -8.51 -9.20 -2.66
CA GLY A 31 -8.64 -7.75 -2.84
C GLY A 31 -7.60 -7.13 -3.76
N VAL A 32 -6.76 -7.93 -4.39
CA VAL A 32 -5.80 -7.49 -5.40
C VAL A 32 -6.34 -7.84 -6.78
N GLU A 33 -6.51 -6.83 -7.63
CA GLU A 33 -6.89 -7.09 -9.03
C GLU A 33 -5.70 -7.67 -9.78
N ARG A 34 -6.02 -8.59 -10.69
CA ARG A 34 -5.03 -9.21 -11.55
C ARG A 34 -4.38 -8.14 -12.43
N LYS A 35 -3.07 -8.21 -12.55
CA LYS A 35 -2.34 -7.30 -13.43
C LYS A 35 -2.76 -7.51 -14.88
N ARG A 36 -3.10 -6.44 -15.56
CA ARG A 36 -3.46 -6.44 -16.97
C ARG A 36 -2.46 -5.59 -17.73
N ARG A 37 -2.25 -5.95 -18.99
CA ARG A 37 -1.34 -5.20 -19.86
C ARG A 37 -1.79 -3.74 -19.96
N GLY A 38 -0.88 -2.82 -19.62
CA GLY A 38 -1.13 -1.39 -19.70
C GLY A 38 -2.01 -0.82 -18.59
N ILE A 39 -2.44 -1.64 -17.64
CA ILE A 39 -3.30 -1.20 -16.54
C ILE A 39 -2.65 -1.57 -15.21
N ALA A 40 -2.48 -0.57 -14.34
CA ALA A 40 -1.96 -0.80 -13.00
C ALA A 40 -2.94 -1.64 -12.17
N ARG A 41 -2.40 -2.40 -11.23
CA ARG A 41 -3.22 -3.16 -10.29
C ARG A 41 -4.01 -2.23 -9.41
N ARG A 42 -5.20 -2.67 -9.03
CA ARG A 42 -6.03 -1.97 -8.05
C ARG A 42 -6.12 -2.81 -6.79
N LEU A 43 -6.16 -2.12 -5.67
CA LEU A 43 -6.10 -2.74 -4.36
C LEU A 43 -7.21 -2.19 -3.49
N THR A 44 -7.82 -3.08 -2.68
CA THR A 44 -8.77 -2.63 -1.66
C THR A 44 -8.02 -2.05 -0.47
N PRO A 45 -8.67 -1.24 0.36
CA PRO A 45 -8.03 -0.73 1.58
C PRO A 45 -7.53 -1.84 2.50
N GLU A 46 -8.22 -2.96 2.55
CA GLU A 46 -7.84 -4.12 3.38
C GLU A 46 -6.47 -4.66 2.99
N VAL A 47 -6.16 -4.69 1.69
CA VAL A 47 -4.84 -5.12 1.23
C VAL A 47 -3.75 -4.20 1.77
N ALA A 48 -3.98 -2.88 1.73
CA ALA A 48 -3.03 -1.92 2.28
C ALA A 48 -2.81 -2.12 3.78
N VAL A 49 -3.88 -2.39 4.51
CA VAL A 49 -3.82 -2.69 5.95
C VAL A 49 -2.97 -3.94 6.20
N VAL A 50 -3.23 -5.01 5.45
CA VAL A 50 -2.50 -6.27 5.58
C VAL A 50 -1.01 -6.07 5.30
N ILE A 51 -0.67 -5.37 4.23
CA ILE A 51 0.74 -5.10 3.87
C ILE A 51 1.43 -4.28 4.95
N ARG A 52 0.76 -3.25 5.44
CA ARG A 52 1.32 -2.39 6.50
C ARG A 52 1.58 -3.19 7.77
N LEU A 53 0.64 -4.04 8.17
CA LEU A 53 0.81 -4.90 9.34
C LEU A 53 1.96 -5.90 9.13
N ALA A 54 2.03 -6.53 7.96
CA ALA A 54 3.09 -7.47 7.64
C ALA A 54 4.48 -6.80 7.71
N ARG A 55 4.59 -5.56 7.25
CA ARG A 55 5.84 -4.80 7.33
C ARG A 55 6.24 -4.52 8.78
N GLU A 56 5.28 -4.12 9.60
CA GLU A 56 5.56 -3.85 11.01
C GLU A 56 5.98 -5.12 11.74
N LEU A 57 5.30 -6.23 11.48
CA LEU A 57 5.68 -7.53 12.02
C LEU A 57 7.07 -7.95 11.55
N SER A 58 7.37 -7.70 10.28
CA SER A 58 8.68 -8.00 9.70
C SER A 58 9.79 -7.23 10.42
N GLU A 59 9.59 -5.96 10.66
CA GLU A 59 10.55 -5.13 11.38
C GLU A 59 10.75 -5.57 12.82
N THR A 60 9.66 -5.99 13.47
CA THR A 60 9.69 -6.41 14.87
C THR A 60 10.28 -7.79 15.05
N LEU A 61 9.94 -8.73 14.18
CA LEU A 61 10.28 -10.14 14.32
C LEU A 61 11.48 -10.59 13.48
N GLY A 62 11.92 -9.78 12.54
CA GLY A 62 13.04 -10.13 11.66
C GLY A 62 12.69 -11.21 10.64
N VAL A 63 11.42 -11.37 10.31
CA VAL A 63 10.93 -12.33 9.32
C VAL A 63 10.53 -11.57 8.06
N SER A 64 10.70 -12.18 6.88
CA SER A 64 10.38 -11.52 5.62
C SER A 64 8.89 -11.13 5.54
N VAL A 65 8.62 -10.00 4.90
CA VAL A 65 7.26 -9.50 4.70
C VAL A 65 6.39 -10.53 3.98
N GLY A 66 6.93 -11.14 2.94
CA GLY A 66 6.19 -12.16 2.17
C GLY A 66 5.71 -13.32 3.03
N SER A 67 6.55 -13.77 3.96
CA SER A 67 6.18 -14.87 4.88
C SER A 67 5.10 -14.45 5.87
N LEU A 68 5.01 -13.16 6.17
CA LEU A 68 4.06 -12.64 7.16
C LEU A 68 2.72 -12.19 6.56
N LEU A 69 2.61 -12.10 5.23
CA LEU A 69 1.35 -11.71 4.60
C LEU A 69 0.16 -12.62 4.97
N PRO A 70 0.30 -13.95 4.95
CA PRO A 70 -0.81 -14.80 5.37
C PRO A 70 -1.20 -14.58 6.83
N VAL A 71 -0.21 -14.38 7.70
CA VAL A 71 -0.45 -14.11 9.12
C VAL A 71 -1.18 -12.78 9.29
N ALA A 72 -0.69 -11.74 8.64
CA ALA A 72 -1.30 -10.42 8.71
C ALA A 72 -2.73 -10.44 8.17
N ASN A 73 -2.97 -11.17 7.09
CA ASN A 73 -4.30 -11.30 6.52
C ASN A 73 -5.26 -12.01 7.49
N ALA A 74 -4.79 -13.05 8.16
CA ALA A 74 -5.58 -13.76 9.16
C ALA A 74 -5.91 -12.85 10.35
N ILE A 75 -4.96 -12.04 10.78
CA ILE A 75 -5.18 -11.08 11.87
C ILE A 75 -6.22 -10.04 11.47
N ASP A 76 -6.12 -9.49 10.28
CA ASP A 76 -7.06 -8.47 9.79
C ASP A 76 -8.49 -9.01 9.70
N ARG A 77 -8.64 -10.28 9.33
CA ARG A 77 -9.94 -10.93 9.22
C ARG A 77 -10.47 -11.47 10.54
N GLY A 78 -9.64 -11.52 11.57
CA GLY A 78 -10.02 -12.05 12.86
C GLY A 78 -11.05 -11.18 13.57
N ALA A 79 -11.65 -11.73 14.61
CA ALA A 79 -12.68 -11.06 15.40
C ALA A 79 -12.12 -10.23 16.56
N THR A 80 -10.87 -10.45 16.94
CA THR A 80 -10.26 -9.79 18.09
C THR A 80 -8.90 -9.23 17.76
N ASN A 81 -8.43 -8.31 18.61
CA ASN A 81 -7.08 -7.76 18.51
C ASN A 81 -6.01 -8.73 19.01
N GLU A 82 -6.41 -9.76 19.69
CA GLU A 82 -5.48 -10.72 20.26
C GLU A 82 -5.36 -11.96 19.38
N VAL A 83 -4.15 -12.31 19.02
CA VAL A 83 -3.87 -13.44 18.14
C VAL A 83 -2.87 -14.36 18.80
N ARG A 84 -3.23 -15.63 18.90
CA ARG A 84 -2.35 -16.63 19.48
C ARG A 84 -1.45 -17.22 18.40
N LEU A 85 -0.15 -17.06 18.57
CA LEU A 85 0.85 -17.56 17.61
C LEU A 85 1.33 -18.97 17.95
N GLY A 86 1.17 -19.39 19.19
CA GLY A 86 1.61 -20.70 19.64
C GLY A 86 1.13 -20.94 21.05
N GLU A 87 1.71 -21.93 21.69
CA GLU A 87 1.30 -22.29 23.03
C GLU A 87 1.56 -21.17 24.06
N PHE A 88 2.66 -20.44 23.88
CA PHE A 88 3.10 -19.45 24.87
C PHE A 88 3.16 -18.03 24.33
N VAL A 89 2.88 -17.81 23.05
CA VAL A 89 3.06 -16.51 22.42
C VAL A 89 1.74 -15.98 21.87
N THR A 90 1.42 -14.77 22.30
CA THR A 90 0.23 -14.07 21.84
C THR A 90 0.64 -12.69 21.34
N LEU A 91 0.05 -12.26 20.22
CA LEU A 91 0.20 -10.90 19.71
C LEU A 91 -1.05 -10.10 20.02
N ASN A 92 -0.86 -8.84 20.38
CA ASN A 92 -1.95 -7.90 20.52
C ASN A 92 -1.76 -6.80 19.46
N VAL A 93 -2.72 -6.67 18.56
CA VAL A 93 -2.68 -5.72 17.45
C VAL A 93 -3.86 -4.76 17.58
N ASP A 94 -3.58 -3.47 17.62
CA ASP A 94 -4.62 -2.44 17.62
C ASP A 94 -5.15 -2.28 16.20
N ARG A 95 -6.09 -3.12 15.83
CA ARG A 95 -6.64 -3.20 14.48
C ARG A 95 -7.41 -1.94 14.09
N ASP A 96 -8.14 -1.35 14.99
CA ASP A 96 -8.93 -0.16 14.70
C ASP A 96 -8.02 1.03 14.38
N SER A 97 -6.97 1.23 15.17
CA SER A 97 -5.98 2.27 14.92
C SER A 97 -5.23 2.01 13.62
N LEU A 98 -4.84 0.77 13.38
CA LEU A 98 -4.14 0.38 12.15
C LEU A 98 -4.99 0.70 10.91
N ARG A 99 -6.25 0.33 10.92
CA ARG A 99 -7.18 0.60 9.82
C ARG A 99 -7.42 2.09 9.62
N ALA A 100 -7.71 2.80 10.70
CA ALA A 100 -8.00 4.23 10.63
C ALA A 100 -6.82 5.03 10.09
N THR A 101 -5.61 4.77 10.59
CA THR A 101 -4.42 5.48 10.13
C THR A 101 -4.04 5.10 8.71
N THR A 102 -4.26 3.86 8.31
CA THR A 102 -3.99 3.41 6.94
C THR A 102 -4.94 4.10 5.96
N LEU A 103 -6.23 4.14 6.28
CA LEU A 103 -7.21 4.82 5.42
C LEU A 103 -6.90 6.31 5.28
N ALA A 104 -6.50 6.96 6.38
CA ALA A 104 -6.11 8.37 6.33
C ALA A 104 -4.91 8.59 5.39
N ARG A 105 -3.93 7.70 5.43
CA ARG A 105 -2.77 7.77 4.54
C ARG A 105 -3.14 7.53 3.08
N LEU A 106 -4.05 6.61 2.82
CA LEU A 106 -4.53 6.34 1.46
C LEU A 106 -5.25 7.55 0.89
N ASP A 107 -6.13 8.16 1.66
CA ASP A 107 -6.86 9.35 1.23
C ASP A 107 -5.90 10.53 0.95
N ALA A 108 -4.93 10.72 1.82
CA ALA A 108 -3.90 11.74 1.62
C ALA A 108 -3.06 11.47 0.36
N ALA A 109 -2.71 10.22 0.11
CA ALA A 109 -1.94 9.84 -1.07
C ALA A 109 -2.71 10.10 -2.37
N VAL A 110 -3.98 9.78 -2.40
CA VAL A 110 -4.85 10.05 -3.55
C VAL A 110 -4.91 11.54 -3.85
N GLU A 111 -5.04 12.36 -2.82
CA GLU A 111 -5.07 13.82 -2.95
C GLU A 111 -3.78 14.37 -3.55
N VAL A 112 -2.64 13.95 -3.01
CA VAL A 112 -1.33 14.37 -3.49
C VAL A 112 -1.11 13.98 -4.95
N ILE A 113 -1.38 12.74 -5.30
CA ILE A 113 -1.22 12.22 -6.67
C ILE A 113 -2.16 12.95 -7.63
N GLY A 114 -3.41 13.16 -7.22
CA GLY A 114 -4.39 13.90 -8.01
C GLY A 114 -3.94 15.33 -8.28
N THR A 115 -3.40 16.01 -7.26
CA THR A 115 -2.87 17.36 -7.39
C THR A 115 -1.70 17.41 -8.36
N ARG A 116 -0.77 16.47 -8.27
CA ARG A 116 0.36 16.38 -9.20
C ARG A 116 -0.10 16.21 -10.64
N ARG A 117 -1.07 15.34 -10.89
CA ARG A 117 -1.62 15.14 -12.22
C ARG A 117 -2.28 16.38 -12.77
N ARG A 118 -3.03 17.10 -11.95
CA ARG A 118 -3.72 18.32 -12.34
C ARG A 118 -2.74 19.45 -12.63
N GLY A 119 -1.66 19.55 -11.84
CA GLY A 119 -0.66 20.59 -12.00
C GLY A 119 0.27 20.39 -13.19
N ARG A 120 0.17 19.29 -13.88
CA ARG A 120 1.05 18.97 -14.99
C ARG A 120 0.53 19.58 -16.28
N PRO A 121 1.31 20.48 -16.94
CA PRO A 121 0.88 21.02 -18.21
C PRO A 121 0.69 19.91 -19.25
N PRO A 122 -0.39 19.91 -20.00
CA PRO A 122 -0.54 18.94 -21.07
C PRO A 122 0.45 19.21 -22.19
N GLY A 123 1.00 18.20 -22.70
CA GLY A 123 1.78 18.24 -23.95
C GLY A 123 3.15 18.85 -23.92
N ARG A 124 3.90 19.11 -23.13
CA ARG A 124 5.13 19.79 -23.16
C ARG A 124 6.41 19.22 -22.92
N GLU A 125 6.04 19.66 -22.62
CA GLU A 125 6.32 19.63 -22.07
C GLU A 125 7.07 19.54 -22.09
N ARG A 126 7.62 20.12 -22.10
CA ARG A 126 7.94 20.48 -21.71
C ARG A 126 8.59 20.59 -21.85
N SER A 127 8.89 21.15 -22.02
CA SER A 127 9.18 21.72 -21.65
C SER A 127 9.73 21.86 -21.31
N SER A 128 10.13 22.42 -21.54
CA SER A 128 10.32 23.08 -20.85
C SER A 128 10.73 23.31 -20.51
N SER A 129 11.11 23.85 -20.79
CA SER A 129 11.14 24.60 -20.10
C SER A 129 11.46 24.74 -19.88
N GLN A 130 11.75 25.10 -20.09
CA GLN A 130 11.70 25.71 -19.55
C GLN A 130 12.09 25.59 -19.46
N SER A 131 12.43 25.98 -20.01
CA SER A 131 12.45 26.32 -19.54
C SER A 131 12.84 26.17 -19.38
N ALA A 132 13.14 26.59 -19.94
CA ALA A 132 13.13 26.97 -19.50
C ALA A 132 13.32 27.00 -19.30
N GLY A 133 13.69 27.28 -19.77
CA GLY A 133 13.50 27.80 -19.33
C GLY A 133 13.43 27.90 -19.36
N GLY A 134 13.57 28.35 -19.76
CA GLY A 134 13.18 28.89 -19.54
C GLY A 134 12.99 29.09 -19.79
N ILE A 135 13.11 29.89 -20.10
CA ILE A 135 12.67 30.37 -20.04
C ILE A 135 12.60 30.43 -20.17
N PRO A 136 12.89 31.09 -20.72
CA PRO A 136 12.58 31.44 -20.45
C PRO A 136 12.39 31.22 -20.23
#